data_caee5118c191b00a779987a337b33038
#
_entry.id   caee5118c191b00a779987a337b33038
#
_cell.length_a   1.000
_cell.length_b   1.000
_cell.length_c   1.000
_cell.angle_alpha   90.00
_cell.angle_beta   90.00
_cell.angle_gamma   90.00
#
_symmetry.space_group_name_H-M   'P 1'
#
loop_
_entity.id
_entity.type
_entity.pdbx_description
1 polymer ?
#
loop_
_entity_poly.entity_id
_entity_poly.type
_entity_poly.pdbx_seq_one_letter_code
_entity_poly.pdbx_strand_id
1 'polypeptide(L)'
;HKVVLSDFSISKFKVTNDDYNKYLQITGIKKPPINILVKEYPSLQKDDYSVGVTWQQAKDYCQWLGKESDKNIDLPTEAKWEYAARSRGQYLPFSTNNGNFELGSNIPEQKKLDEYTDGYGFPIYPIGKYPPNPLGLYDMGLSGAEWSNDWYSTDYYSHSPVYDPQGPVKGNEKVLRGYVGGDRQYALTIFRQSSQPVPKFAGRDDYQKFGVSPLFVFRCVINK
;
A
#
# COMPACT_ATOMS: atom_id res chain seq x y z
N HIS A 1 6.27 21.41 2.74
CA HIS A 1 5.25 22.38 3.16
C HIS A 1 4.56 21.91 4.44
N LYS A 2 3.92 22.85 5.15
CA LYS A 2 3.19 22.55 6.39
C LYS A 2 1.84 21.90 6.06
N VAL A 3 1.51 20.80 6.76
CA VAL A 3 0.22 20.13 6.69
C VAL A 3 -0.31 19.94 8.11
N VAL A 4 -1.61 20.12 8.29
CA VAL A 4 -2.35 19.83 9.52
C VAL A 4 -3.42 18.80 9.20
N LEU A 5 -3.46 17.72 9.95
CA LEU A 5 -4.41 16.63 9.73
C LEU A 5 -5.40 16.55 10.89
N SER A 6 -6.67 16.39 10.55
CA SER A 6 -7.69 15.97 11.50
C SER A 6 -7.38 14.58 12.06
N ASP A 7 -7.94 14.28 13.22
CA ASP A 7 -7.75 12.99 13.87
C ASP A 7 -8.19 11.83 12.98
N PHE A 8 -7.37 10.80 12.90
CA PHE A 8 -7.68 9.56 12.19
C PHE A 8 -7.04 8.36 12.88
N SER A 9 -7.54 7.19 12.56
CA SER A 9 -6.89 5.92 12.89
C SER A 9 -6.51 5.21 11.60
N ILE A 10 -5.38 4.51 11.59
CA ILE A 10 -4.88 3.78 10.42
C ILE A 10 -4.68 2.30 10.77
N SER A 11 -4.96 1.41 9.84
CA SER A 11 -4.78 -0.03 10.04
C SER A 11 -3.31 -0.34 10.38
N LYS A 12 -3.12 -1.13 11.44
CA LYS A 12 -1.81 -1.60 11.90
C LYS A 12 -1.07 -2.39 10.82
N PHE A 13 -1.79 -3.20 10.07
CA PHE A 13 -1.33 -4.03 8.98
C PHE A 13 -1.96 -3.61 7.65
N LYS A 14 -1.36 -4.04 6.55
CA LYS A 14 -1.99 -4.06 5.24
C LYS A 14 -3.10 -5.10 5.19
N VAL A 15 -4.02 -4.96 4.25
CA VAL A 15 -5.05 -5.98 3.99
C VAL A 15 -4.39 -7.20 3.36
N THR A 16 -4.65 -8.36 3.94
CA THR A 16 -4.09 -9.64 3.49
C THR A 16 -4.93 -10.33 2.43
N ASN A 17 -4.37 -11.38 1.81
CA ASN A 17 -5.13 -12.26 0.93
C ASN A 17 -6.30 -12.92 1.68
N ASP A 18 -6.11 -13.33 2.95
CA ASP A 18 -7.17 -13.91 3.78
C ASP A 18 -8.30 -12.91 4.03
N ASP A 19 -7.97 -11.68 4.46
CA ASP A 19 -8.96 -10.62 4.68
C ASP A 19 -9.78 -10.33 3.41
N TYR A 20 -9.10 -10.21 2.27
CA TYR A 20 -9.74 -9.91 1.01
C TYR A 20 -10.59 -11.07 0.48
N ASN A 21 -10.13 -12.31 0.63
CA ASN A 21 -10.91 -13.49 0.28
C ASN A 21 -12.21 -13.59 1.12
N LYS A 22 -12.15 -13.30 2.42
CA LYS A 22 -13.34 -13.20 3.27
C LYS A 22 -14.33 -12.14 2.79
N TYR A 23 -13.82 -10.96 2.43
CA TYR A 23 -14.63 -9.89 1.82
C TYR A 23 -15.35 -10.37 0.57
N LEU A 24 -14.65 -11.02 -0.37
CA LEU A 24 -15.25 -11.54 -1.59
C LEU A 24 -16.32 -12.60 -1.31
N GLN A 25 -16.09 -13.48 -0.33
CA GLN A 25 -17.09 -14.49 0.10
C GLN A 25 -18.35 -13.86 0.69
N ILE A 26 -18.19 -12.86 1.57
CA ILE A 26 -19.34 -12.20 2.24
C ILE A 26 -20.17 -11.40 1.23
N THR A 27 -19.51 -10.70 0.32
CA THR A 27 -20.19 -9.81 -0.64
C THR A 27 -20.67 -10.52 -1.91
N GLY A 28 -20.22 -11.75 -2.17
CA GLY A 28 -20.51 -12.46 -3.42
C GLY A 28 -19.82 -11.87 -4.66
N ILE A 29 -18.89 -10.93 -4.47
CA ILE A 29 -18.14 -10.32 -5.58
C ILE A 29 -17.21 -11.38 -6.19
N LYS A 30 -17.26 -11.49 -7.52
CA LYS A 30 -16.42 -12.43 -8.25
C LYS A 30 -14.94 -12.10 -8.08
N LYS A 31 -14.14 -13.11 -7.71
CA LYS A 31 -12.68 -12.96 -7.60
C LYS A 31 -12.10 -12.45 -8.92
N PRO A 32 -11.24 -11.42 -8.89
CA PRO A 32 -10.57 -10.92 -10.09
C PRO A 32 -9.65 -11.99 -10.71
N PRO A 33 -9.30 -11.85 -11.99
CA PRO A 33 -8.35 -12.75 -12.63
C PRO A 33 -7.03 -12.81 -11.86
N ILE A 34 -6.50 -14.02 -11.71
CA ILE A 34 -5.21 -14.23 -11.05
C ILE A 34 -4.10 -13.72 -11.97
N ASN A 35 -3.25 -12.85 -11.43
CA ASN A 35 -2.09 -12.33 -12.15
C ASN A 35 -1.16 -13.45 -12.58
N ILE A 36 -0.55 -13.31 -13.77
CA ILE A 36 0.38 -14.30 -14.31
C ILE A 36 1.58 -14.54 -13.38
N LEU A 37 2.09 -13.49 -12.72
CA LEU A 37 3.17 -13.61 -11.75
C LEU A 37 2.76 -14.47 -10.55
N VAL A 38 1.52 -14.33 -10.10
CA VAL A 38 0.99 -15.10 -8.98
C VAL A 38 0.81 -16.59 -9.34
N LYS A 39 0.58 -16.90 -10.62
CA LYS A 39 0.57 -18.30 -11.11
C LYS A 39 1.98 -18.91 -11.12
N GLU A 40 2.97 -18.09 -11.46
CA GLU A 40 4.37 -18.50 -11.51
C GLU A 40 4.99 -18.57 -10.10
N TYR A 41 4.57 -17.67 -9.20
CA TYR A 41 5.06 -17.55 -7.81
C TYR A 41 3.90 -17.72 -6.82
N PRO A 42 3.43 -18.94 -6.52
CA PRO A 42 2.23 -19.19 -5.74
C PRO A 42 2.29 -18.67 -4.29
N SER A 43 3.49 -18.50 -3.73
CA SER A 43 3.68 -17.94 -2.39
C SER A 43 3.02 -16.56 -2.23
N LEU A 44 2.90 -15.80 -3.32
CA LEU A 44 2.23 -14.49 -3.31
C LEU A 44 0.72 -14.55 -3.00
N GLN A 45 0.12 -15.77 -3.01
CA GLN A 45 -1.30 -15.98 -2.67
C GLN A 45 -1.50 -16.50 -1.24
N LYS A 46 -0.44 -16.73 -0.47
CA LYS A 46 -0.59 -17.20 0.92
C LYS A 46 -1.40 -16.19 1.73
N ASP A 47 -2.14 -16.69 2.70
CA ASP A 47 -3.11 -15.93 3.49
C ASP A 47 -2.51 -14.73 4.20
N ASP A 48 -1.27 -14.85 4.68
CA ASP A 48 -0.54 -13.84 5.44
C ASP A 48 0.26 -12.84 4.57
N TYR A 49 0.07 -12.86 3.25
CA TYR A 49 0.64 -11.87 2.32
C TYR A 49 -0.36 -10.75 2.04
N SER A 50 0.13 -9.53 1.80
CA SER A 50 -0.72 -8.43 1.38
C SER A 50 -1.32 -8.68 0.00
N VAL A 51 -2.60 -8.37 -0.16
CA VAL A 51 -3.31 -8.57 -1.42
C VAL A 51 -3.00 -7.47 -2.42
N GLY A 52 -2.66 -7.85 -3.66
CA GLY A 52 -2.54 -6.93 -4.79
C GLY A 52 -3.90 -6.69 -5.45
N VAL A 53 -4.29 -5.42 -5.57
CA VAL A 53 -5.60 -5.02 -6.11
C VAL A 53 -5.51 -3.73 -6.92
N THR A 54 -6.54 -3.43 -7.74
CA THR A 54 -6.70 -2.10 -8.36
C THR A 54 -7.05 -1.06 -7.29
N TRP A 55 -6.86 0.22 -7.60
CA TRP A 55 -7.24 1.31 -6.69
C TRP A 55 -8.73 1.25 -6.32
N GLN A 56 -9.61 1.01 -7.29
CA GLN A 56 -11.04 0.92 -7.02
C GLN A 56 -11.39 -0.24 -6.11
N GLN A 57 -10.79 -1.41 -6.31
CA GLN A 57 -10.98 -2.58 -5.46
C GLN A 57 -10.52 -2.34 -4.02
N ALA A 58 -9.39 -1.63 -3.84
CA ALA A 58 -8.91 -1.23 -2.51
C ALA A 58 -9.89 -0.28 -1.82
N LYS A 59 -10.40 0.71 -2.56
CA LYS A 59 -11.39 1.67 -2.06
C LYS A 59 -12.71 0.99 -1.69
N ASP A 60 -13.23 0.12 -2.55
CA ASP A 60 -14.47 -0.62 -2.32
C ASP A 60 -14.39 -1.48 -1.05
N TYR A 61 -13.25 -2.15 -0.84
CA TYR A 61 -13.01 -2.90 0.38
C TYR A 61 -13.06 -2.02 1.64
N CYS A 62 -12.33 -0.90 1.66
CA CYS A 62 -12.32 0.00 2.81
C CYS A 62 -13.71 0.57 3.08
N GLN A 63 -14.44 0.96 2.05
CA GLN A 63 -15.81 1.48 2.18
C GLN A 63 -16.81 0.39 2.64
N TRP A 64 -16.66 -0.85 2.17
CA TRP A 64 -17.42 -1.97 2.68
C TRP A 64 -17.16 -2.19 4.17
N LEU A 65 -15.91 -2.22 4.60
CA LEU A 65 -15.53 -2.36 6.01
C LEU A 65 -16.13 -1.22 6.87
N GLY A 66 -16.21 -0.01 6.30
CA GLY A 66 -16.85 1.14 6.91
C GLY A 66 -18.35 0.90 7.16
N LYS A 67 -19.06 0.40 6.15
CA LYS A 67 -20.50 0.06 6.26
C LYS A 67 -20.75 -1.02 7.30
N GLU A 68 -19.95 -2.11 7.29
CA GLU A 68 -20.09 -3.21 8.24
C GLU A 68 -19.81 -2.78 9.70
N SER A 69 -18.97 -1.77 9.91
CA SER A 69 -18.57 -1.31 11.25
C SER A 69 -19.21 0.01 11.70
N ASP A 70 -20.09 0.59 10.88
CA ASP A 70 -20.69 1.93 11.08
C ASP A 70 -19.64 3.02 11.35
N LYS A 71 -18.59 3.04 10.51
CA LYS A 71 -17.48 3.99 10.59
C LYS A 71 -17.18 4.59 9.23
N ASN A 72 -16.63 5.80 9.23
CA ASN A 72 -16.12 6.44 8.01
C ASN A 72 -14.74 5.88 7.66
N ILE A 73 -14.70 4.75 6.92
CA ILE A 73 -13.46 4.08 6.51
C ILE A 73 -13.22 4.27 5.01
N ASP A 74 -12.00 4.64 4.67
CA ASP A 74 -11.56 4.83 3.27
C ASP A 74 -10.05 4.52 3.14
N LEU A 75 -9.51 4.66 1.93
CA LEU A 75 -8.07 4.70 1.72
C LEU A 75 -7.47 5.94 2.41
N PRO A 76 -6.25 5.87 2.94
CA PRO A 76 -5.57 7.06 3.46
C PRO A 76 -5.37 8.09 2.35
N THR A 77 -5.46 9.37 2.68
CA THR A 77 -4.84 10.38 1.82
C THR A 77 -3.33 10.22 1.86
N GLU A 78 -2.63 10.70 0.84
CA GLU A 78 -1.17 10.68 0.81
C GLU A 78 -0.56 11.33 2.05
N ALA A 79 -1.12 12.45 2.50
CA ALA A 79 -0.67 13.16 3.69
C ALA A 79 -0.84 12.33 4.98
N LYS A 80 -1.97 11.62 5.14
CA LYS A 80 -2.20 10.70 6.28
C LYS A 80 -1.23 9.53 6.25
N TRP A 81 -0.98 8.98 5.07
CA TRP A 81 -0.02 7.89 4.89
C TRP A 81 1.39 8.34 5.29
N GLU A 82 1.88 9.49 4.78
CA GLU A 82 3.21 9.99 5.10
C GLU A 82 3.35 10.35 6.59
N TYR A 83 2.35 10.98 7.18
CA TYR A 83 2.33 11.28 8.62
C TYR A 83 2.50 10.01 9.47
N ALA A 84 1.79 8.95 9.11
CA ALA A 84 1.86 7.65 9.78
C ALA A 84 3.20 6.94 9.54
N ALA A 85 3.70 6.93 8.30
CA ALA A 85 4.99 6.35 7.92
C ALA A 85 6.15 7.02 8.68
N ARG A 86 6.05 8.32 8.87
CA ARG A 86 7.02 9.14 9.61
C ARG A 86 6.71 9.25 11.11
N SER A 87 5.93 8.34 11.65
CA SER A 87 5.60 8.26 13.07
C SER A 87 5.21 9.60 13.69
N ARG A 88 4.10 10.19 13.20
CA ARG A 88 3.58 11.53 13.52
C ARG A 88 4.45 12.65 12.93
N GLY A 89 4.90 12.48 11.69
CA GLY A 89 5.63 13.51 10.97
C GLY A 89 7.06 13.76 11.47
N GLN A 90 7.64 12.82 12.21
CA GLN A 90 9.06 12.87 12.59
C GLN A 90 9.96 12.74 11.36
N TYR A 91 11.21 13.17 11.47
CA TYR A 91 12.18 12.97 10.41
C TYR A 91 12.71 11.53 10.43
N LEU A 92 11.93 10.62 9.86
CA LEU A 92 12.32 9.21 9.67
C LEU A 92 12.45 8.95 8.16
N PRO A 93 13.67 8.74 7.65
CA PRO A 93 13.87 8.44 6.22
C PRO A 93 13.13 7.17 5.79
N PHE A 94 13.18 6.12 6.60
CA PHE A 94 12.47 4.86 6.34
C PHE A 94 11.47 4.57 7.46
N SER A 95 10.34 3.97 7.10
CA SER A 95 9.29 3.62 8.07
C SER A 95 9.60 2.30 8.79
N THR A 96 10.77 2.22 9.39
CA THR A 96 11.26 1.11 10.20
C THR A 96 11.25 1.48 11.68
N ASN A 97 11.59 0.54 12.55
CA ASN A 97 11.63 0.74 13.99
C ASN A 97 12.60 1.83 14.46
N ASN A 98 13.66 2.09 13.68
CA ASN A 98 14.71 3.05 14.02
C ASN A 98 14.96 4.12 12.92
N GLY A 99 14.18 4.11 11.84
CA GLY A 99 14.32 5.04 10.72
C GLY A 99 15.43 4.71 9.72
N ASN A 100 16.16 3.60 9.91
CA ASN A 100 17.23 3.14 9.04
C ASN A 100 16.78 1.97 8.15
N PHE A 101 17.47 1.76 7.05
CA PHE A 101 17.30 0.62 6.15
C PHE A 101 18.37 -0.44 6.46
N GLU A 102 18.03 -1.43 7.29
CA GLU A 102 18.99 -2.43 7.81
C GLU A 102 18.58 -3.83 7.36
N LEU A 103 19.29 -4.35 6.34
CA LEU A 103 19.07 -5.70 5.83
C LEU A 103 19.29 -6.76 6.91
N GLY A 104 18.39 -7.73 6.97
CA GLY A 104 18.39 -8.82 7.97
C GLY A 104 17.83 -8.41 9.33
N SER A 105 17.78 -7.12 9.65
CA SER A 105 17.29 -6.59 10.94
C SER A 105 15.85 -6.09 10.85
N ASN A 106 15.59 -5.13 10.00
CA ASN A 106 14.26 -4.55 9.82
C ASN A 106 13.71 -4.63 8.37
N ILE A 107 14.52 -5.17 7.47
CA ILE A 107 14.19 -5.43 6.07
C ILE A 107 14.80 -6.79 5.67
N PRO A 108 14.11 -7.63 4.91
CA PRO A 108 14.66 -8.91 4.48
C PRO A 108 15.89 -8.73 3.59
N GLU A 109 16.87 -9.61 3.75
CA GLU A 109 17.94 -9.80 2.78
C GLU A 109 17.40 -10.45 1.50
N GLN A 110 18.12 -10.31 0.37
CA GLN A 110 17.70 -10.85 -0.92
C GLN A 110 17.41 -12.36 -0.87
N LYS A 111 18.30 -13.13 -0.25
CA LYS A 111 18.10 -14.57 -0.07
C LYS A 111 16.77 -14.89 0.62
N LYS A 112 16.38 -14.07 1.61
CA LYS A 112 15.12 -14.27 2.33
C LYS A 112 13.90 -13.84 1.50
N LEU A 113 14.05 -12.81 0.67
CA LEU A 113 13.01 -12.45 -0.32
C LEU A 113 12.79 -13.56 -1.34
N ASP A 114 13.86 -14.18 -1.84
CA ASP A 114 13.77 -15.31 -2.76
C ASP A 114 13.02 -16.49 -2.11
N GLU A 115 13.32 -16.81 -0.83
CA GLU A 115 12.59 -17.84 -0.07
C GLU A 115 11.10 -17.50 0.12
N TYR A 116 10.77 -16.24 0.39
CA TYR A 116 9.39 -15.79 0.58
C TYR A 116 8.56 -15.78 -0.71
N THR A 117 9.20 -15.62 -1.85
CA THR A 117 8.54 -15.34 -3.12
C THR A 117 8.83 -16.39 -4.20
N ASP A 118 9.21 -17.63 -3.83
CA ASP A 118 9.52 -18.72 -4.76
C ASP A 118 10.58 -18.32 -5.82
N GLY A 119 11.53 -17.45 -5.45
CA GLY A 119 12.57 -16.94 -6.34
C GLY A 119 12.20 -15.68 -7.13
N TYR A 120 10.99 -15.12 -6.94
CA TYR A 120 10.60 -13.86 -7.59
C TYR A 120 11.49 -12.68 -7.17
N GLY A 121 11.97 -12.68 -5.93
CA GLY A 121 12.99 -11.75 -5.43
C GLY A 121 12.54 -10.32 -5.19
N PHE A 122 11.28 -9.97 -5.45
CA PHE A 122 10.73 -8.66 -5.14
C PHE A 122 10.38 -8.52 -3.64
N PRO A 123 10.38 -7.29 -3.11
CA PRO A 123 10.19 -7.07 -1.68
C PRO A 123 8.72 -7.26 -1.25
N ILE A 124 8.23 -8.48 -1.41
CA ILE A 124 6.95 -8.94 -0.87
C ILE A 124 7.24 -10.11 0.06
N TYR A 125 6.68 -10.04 1.25
CA TYR A 125 6.88 -11.05 2.30
C TYR A 125 5.66 -11.08 3.22
N PRO A 126 5.50 -12.15 4.05
CA PRO A 126 4.41 -12.23 5.00
C PRO A 126 4.37 -11.00 5.91
N ILE A 127 3.20 -10.42 6.11
CA ILE A 127 3.05 -9.20 6.90
C ILE A 127 3.46 -9.40 8.35
N GLY A 128 4.00 -8.34 8.98
CA GLY A 128 4.38 -8.35 10.39
C GLY A 128 5.64 -9.14 10.72
N LYS A 129 6.44 -9.56 9.74
CA LYS A 129 7.68 -10.32 9.97
C LYS A 129 8.82 -9.48 10.52
N TYR A 130 8.84 -8.20 10.24
CA TYR A 130 9.86 -7.26 10.66
C TYR A 130 9.32 -6.27 11.68
N PRO A 131 10.18 -5.65 12.51
CA PRO A 131 9.73 -4.72 13.55
C PRO A 131 8.91 -3.57 12.99
N PRO A 132 7.82 -3.13 13.68
CA PRO A 132 7.01 -2.01 13.25
C PRO A 132 7.76 -0.68 13.41
N ASN A 133 7.23 0.38 12.78
CA ASN A 133 7.69 1.73 13.06
C ASN A 133 7.32 2.16 14.51
N PRO A 134 7.82 3.30 15.02
CA PRO A 134 7.54 3.75 16.38
C PRO A 134 6.05 3.96 16.74
N LEU A 135 5.15 4.05 15.74
CA LEU A 135 3.70 4.03 15.97
C LEU A 135 3.10 2.63 16.07
N GLY A 136 3.89 1.58 15.93
CA GLY A 136 3.42 0.20 15.91
C GLY A 136 2.80 -0.24 14.59
N LEU A 137 3.05 0.48 13.48
CA LEU A 137 2.57 0.14 12.14
C LEU A 137 3.59 -0.76 11.45
N TYR A 138 3.14 -1.91 10.97
CA TYR A 138 3.98 -2.89 10.29
C TYR A 138 4.04 -2.64 8.79
N ASP A 139 5.18 -2.96 8.19
CA ASP A 139 5.44 -2.98 6.74
C ASP A 139 5.10 -1.66 6.04
N MET A 140 5.02 -0.56 6.81
CA MET A 140 4.66 0.76 6.31
C MET A 140 5.75 1.25 5.35
N GLY A 141 5.39 1.41 4.08
CA GLY A 141 6.36 1.75 3.04
C GLY A 141 7.25 0.61 2.56
N LEU A 142 7.02 -0.63 3.01
CA LEU A 142 7.75 -1.85 2.64
C LEU A 142 6.76 -2.93 2.21
N SER A 143 7.25 -4.04 1.61
CA SER A 143 6.39 -5.16 1.17
C SER A 143 5.24 -4.73 0.24
N GLY A 144 5.60 -4.08 -0.87
CA GLY A 144 4.65 -3.53 -1.85
C GLY A 144 4.31 -2.06 -1.62
N ALA A 145 3.92 -1.36 -2.69
CA ALA A 145 3.45 0.02 -2.63
C ALA A 145 1.95 0.09 -2.31
N GLU A 146 1.59 1.06 -1.47
CA GLU A 146 0.24 1.23 -0.98
C GLU A 146 -0.51 2.31 -1.74
N TRP A 147 -1.74 1.99 -2.16
CA TRP A 147 -2.66 2.95 -2.74
C TRP A 147 -3.04 4.04 -1.74
N SER A 148 -2.96 5.30 -2.19
CA SER A 148 -3.57 6.46 -1.53
C SER A 148 -4.81 6.92 -2.27
N ASN A 149 -5.68 7.67 -1.60
CA ASN A 149 -6.93 8.16 -2.19
C ASN A 149 -6.69 9.25 -3.25
N ASP A 150 -5.57 9.93 -3.17
CA ASP A 150 -5.22 11.12 -3.95
C ASP A 150 -4.96 10.81 -5.42
N TRP A 151 -5.40 11.71 -6.29
CA TRP A 151 -4.86 11.80 -7.64
C TRP A 151 -3.44 12.35 -7.59
N TYR A 152 -2.58 11.85 -8.47
CA TYR A 152 -1.20 12.30 -8.55
C TYR A 152 -1.08 13.60 -9.38
N SER A 153 -0.31 14.56 -8.88
CA SER A 153 0.19 15.70 -9.62
C SER A 153 1.58 16.07 -9.09
N THR A 154 2.46 16.46 -9.99
CA THR A 154 3.84 16.86 -9.65
C THR A 154 3.90 18.21 -8.94
N ASP A 155 2.94 19.08 -9.20
CA ASP A 155 2.88 20.47 -8.71
C ASP A 155 1.92 20.68 -7.52
N TYR A 156 1.15 19.64 -7.13
CA TYR A 156 0.12 19.76 -6.09
C TYR A 156 0.64 20.38 -4.79
N TYR A 157 1.85 20.04 -4.37
CA TYR A 157 2.42 20.52 -3.11
C TYR A 157 2.66 22.04 -3.08
N SER A 158 2.78 22.69 -4.23
CA SER A 158 2.99 24.14 -4.32
C SER A 158 1.73 24.95 -4.01
N HIS A 159 0.55 24.31 -4.09
CA HIS A 159 -0.76 24.96 -3.90
C HIS A 159 -1.76 24.15 -3.08
N SER A 160 -1.30 23.06 -2.44
CA SER A 160 -2.17 22.24 -1.60
C SER A 160 -2.68 23.02 -0.38
N PRO A 161 -3.91 22.75 0.09
CA PRO A 161 -4.38 23.32 1.35
C PRO A 161 -3.51 22.84 2.51
N VAL A 162 -3.41 23.70 3.55
CA VAL A 162 -2.68 23.33 4.77
C VAL A 162 -3.44 22.28 5.58
N TYR A 163 -4.77 22.33 5.58
CA TYR A 163 -5.62 21.44 6.36
C TYR A 163 -6.15 20.31 5.49
N ASP A 164 -5.95 19.08 5.94
CA ASP A 164 -6.47 17.83 5.37
C ASP A 164 -6.38 17.75 3.82
N PRO A 165 -5.20 17.93 3.21
CA PRO A 165 -5.08 17.85 1.75
C PRO A 165 -5.55 16.50 1.22
N GLN A 166 -6.34 16.54 0.13
CA GLN A 166 -7.00 15.37 -0.48
C GLN A 166 -6.44 15.03 -1.88
N GLY A 167 -5.38 15.70 -2.29
CA GLY A 167 -4.90 15.64 -3.68
C GLY A 167 -5.76 16.47 -4.65
N PRO A 168 -5.38 16.52 -5.92
CA PRO A 168 -6.18 17.14 -6.98
C PRO A 168 -7.57 16.50 -7.10
N VAL A 169 -8.56 17.28 -7.53
CA VAL A 169 -9.96 16.80 -7.74
C VAL A 169 -10.02 15.71 -8.82
N LYS A 170 -9.13 15.77 -9.81
CA LYS A 170 -9.05 14.83 -10.94
C LYS A 170 -7.61 14.60 -11.36
N GLY A 171 -7.37 13.48 -12.00
CA GLY A 171 -6.08 13.11 -12.56
C GLY A 171 -6.19 11.83 -13.38
N ASN A 172 -5.07 11.37 -13.92
CA ASN A 172 -4.98 10.11 -14.69
C ASN A 172 -4.38 8.97 -13.87
N GLU A 173 -3.63 9.30 -12.81
CA GLU A 173 -2.93 8.35 -11.98
C GLU A 173 -3.21 8.61 -10.50
N LYS A 174 -3.22 7.56 -9.71
CA LYS A 174 -3.35 7.58 -8.25
C LYS A 174 -1.99 7.53 -7.59
N VAL A 175 -1.86 8.20 -6.45
CA VAL A 175 -0.64 8.15 -5.66
C VAL A 175 -0.42 6.75 -5.09
N LEU A 176 0.81 6.28 -5.23
CA LEU A 176 1.36 5.09 -4.56
C LEU A 176 2.49 5.49 -3.64
N ARG A 177 2.55 4.86 -2.48
CA ARG A 177 3.61 5.10 -1.50
C ARG A 177 4.22 3.77 -1.06
N GLY A 178 5.55 3.73 -0.97
CA GLY A 178 6.28 2.56 -0.50
C GLY A 178 7.08 1.84 -1.58
N TYR A 179 7.71 0.74 -1.20
CA TYR A 179 8.77 0.07 -1.95
C TYR A 179 8.24 -1.12 -2.75
N VAL A 180 8.51 -1.11 -4.03
CA VAL A 180 8.16 -2.19 -4.98
C VAL A 180 9.39 -2.92 -5.55
N GLY A 181 10.58 -2.63 -5.04
CA GLY A 181 11.85 -3.18 -5.54
C GLY A 181 12.74 -2.11 -6.19
N GLY A 182 13.96 -2.51 -6.56
CA GLY A 182 14.97 -1.63 -7.13
C GLY A 182 15.80 -0.88 -6.09
N ASP A 183 16.15 0.37 -6.36
CA ASP A 183 16.96 1.16 -5.43
C ASP A 183 16.22 1.47 -4.13
N ARG A 184 16.92 1.38 -2.99
CA ARG A 184 16.37 1.67 -1.65
C ARG A 184 15.76 3.06 -1.49
N GLN A 185 16.13 4.04 -2.36
CA GLN A 185 15.50 5.36 -2.36
C GLN A 185 13.98 5.29 -2.54
N TYR A 186 13.46 4.27 -3.20
CA TYR A 186 12.03 4.05 -3.38
C TYR A 186 11.31 3.67 -2.07
N ALA A 187 12.06 3.24 -1.05
CA ALA A 187 11.54 2.97 0.29
C ALA A 187 11.50 4.21 1.22
N LEU A 188 12.04 5.36 0.77
CA LEU A 188 12.00 6.58 1.55
C LEU A 188 10.55 7.01 1.83
N THR A 189 10.30 7.43 3.07
CA THR A 189 8.95 7.87 3.51
C THR A 189 8.42 9.07 2.73
N ILE A 190 9.30 9.82 2.07
CA ILE A 190 8.96 10.99 1.23
C ILE A 190 8.84 10.64 -0.25
N PHE A 191 9.23 9.42 -0.66
CA PHE A 191 9.21 9.05 -2.07
C PHE A 191 7.77 8.82 -2.55
N ARG A 192 7.45 9.44 -3.69
CA ARG A 192 6.13 9.35 -4.35
C ARG A 192 6.23 8.54 -5.62
N GLN A 193 5.27 7.69 -5.82
CA GLN A 193 5.04 6.97 -7.05
C GLN A 193 3.59 7.18 -7.49
N SER A 194 3.29 6.82 -8.71
CA SER A 194 1.93 6.85 -9.22
C SER A 194 1.67 5.69 -10.18
N SER A 195 0.41 5.35 -10.32
CA SER A 195 -0.06 4.39 -11.32
C SER A 195 -1.49 4.72 -11.73
N GLN A 196 -1.86 4.30 -12.92
CA GLN A 196 -3.26 4.31 -13.31
C GLN A 196 -4.11 3.51 -12.31
N PRO A 197 -5.38 3.88 -12.04
CA PRO A 197 -6.27 3.16 -11.11
C PRO A 197 -6.40 1.67 -11.42
N VAL A 198 -6.31 1.31 -12.69
CA VAL A 198 -6.13 -0.06 -13.18
C VAL A 198 -4.74 -0.14 -13.80
N PRO A 199 -3.76 -0.72 -13.09
CA PRO A 199 -2.38 -0.75 -13.56
C PRO A 199 -2.23 -1.54 -14.84
N LYS A 200 -1.42 -1.02 -15.77
CA LYS A 200 -0.99 -1.75 -16.96
C LYS A 200 0.14 -2.70 -16.60
N PHE A 201 0.04 -3.95 -16.98
CA PHE A 201 1.14 -4.89 -16.83
C PHE A 201 2.05 -4.85 -18.06
N ALA A 202 3.34 -4.53 -17.86
CA ALA A 202 4.33 -4.43 -18.94
C ALA A 202 3.88 -3.56 -20.14
N GLY A 203 3.18 -2.44 -19.87
CA GLY A 203 2.68 -1.53 -20.91
C GLY A 203 1.44 -2.02 -21.68
N ARG A 204 0.83 -3.13 -21.26
CA ARG A 204 -0.35 -3.72 -21.90
C ARG A 204 -1.64 -3.42 -21.13
N ASP A 205 -2.69 -3.06 -21.86
CA ASP A 205 -4.03 -2.76 -21.31
C ASP A 205 -4.87 -4.02 -21.02
N ASP A 206 -4.24 -5.16 -20.75
CA ASP A 206 -4.95 -6.43 -20.65
C ASP A 206 -5.05 -6.92 -19.20
N TYR A 207 -5.68 -6.09 -18.34
CA TYR A 207 -6.02 -6.47 -16.97
C TYR A 207 -6.79 -7.79 -16.90
N GLN A 208 -7.71 -8.04 -17.84
CA GLN A 208 -8.51 -9.27 -17.88
C GLN A 208 -7.65 -10.51 -18.09
N LYS A 209 -6.52 -10.37 -18.80
CA LYS A 209 -5.59 -11.45 -19.08
C LYS A 209 -4.49 -11.58 -18.03
N PHE A 210 -3.91 -10.45 -17.58
CA PHE A 210 -2.73 -10.47 -16.72
C PHE A 210 -3.05 -10.24 -15.23
N GLY A 211 -4.27 -9.81 -14.90
CA GLY A 211 -4.66 -9.52 -13.52
C GLY A 211 -3.96 -8.29 -12.94
N VAL A 212 -4.16 -8.07 -11.65
CA VAL A 212 -3.54 -6.94 -10.91
C VAL A 212 -2.15 -7.32 -10.44
N SER A 213 -1.22 -6.36 -10.47
CA SER A 213 0.11 -6.54 -9.91
C SER A 213 0.04 -6.89 -8.41
N PRO A 214 0.75 -7.93 -7.94
CA PRO A 214 0.81 -8.25 -6.52
C PRO A 214 1.57 -7.21 -5.70
N LEU A 215 2.24 -6.25 -6.36
CA LEU A 215 3.04 -5.20 -5.74
C LEU A 215 2.20 -3.98 -5.29
N PHE A 216 0.96 -3.83 -5.76
CA PHE A 216 0.09 -2.70 -5.44
C PHE A 216 -0.97 -3.10 -4.43
N VAL A 217 -0.69 -2.77 -3.19
CA VAL A 217 -1.38 -3.21 -1.99
C VAL A 217 -2.07 -2.02 -1.29
N PHE A 218 -2.68 -2.22 -0.13
CA PHE A 218 -3.34 -1.13 0.57
C PHE A 218 -3.54 -1.40 2.06
N ARG A 219 -3.87 -0.33 2.78
CA ARG A 219 -4.46 -0.34 4.12
C ARG A 219 -5.56 0.69 4.20
N CYS A 220 -6.44 0.59 5.20
CA CYS A 220 -7.54 1.52 5.39
C CYS A 220 -7.28 2.49 6.53
N VAL A 221 -8.01 3.62 6.52
CA VAL A 221 -8.08 4.59 7.62
C VAL A 221 -9.51 4.78 8.08
N ILE A 222 -9.70 5.08 9.36
CA ILE A 222 -10.94 5.58 9.94
C ILE A 222 -10.79 7.08 10.05
N ASN A 223 -11.64 7.83 9.36
CA ASN A 223 -11.73 9.28 9.47
C ASN A 223 -12.67 9.62 10.64
N LYS A 224 -12.25 10.54 11.49
CA LYS A 224 -13.05 11.02 12.61
C LYS A 224 -13.74 12.33 12.28
#